data_015e014bf1b8b04b72cffefddb53f951
#
_entry.id   015e014bf1b8b04b72cffefddb53f951
#
_cell.length_a   1.000
_cell.length_b   1.000
_cell.length_c   1.000
_cell.angle_alpha   90.00
_cell.angle_beta   90.00
_cell.angle_gamma   90.00
#
_symmetry.space_group_name_H-M   'P 1'
#
loop_
_entity.id
_entity.type
_entity.pdbx_description
1 polymer ?
#
loop_
_entity_poly.entity_id
_entity_poly.type
_entity_poly.pdbx_seq_one_letter_code
_entity_poly.pdbx_strand_id
1 'polypeptide(L)'
;MKNLIYILIVALGFASCNSMPNQAANNSGTANKERVKQFYDQVINAHNPDMVDSFCTADFVDHNPDMGHSGKGTDDLKASFKEFFAAYPDVHMTTNFMVAEGDKVVSHITITGTNSGPMGNMPATGKSMNVDGIDIVGGIKDGKASERWGLFDAMKMMTQMGMMPPPGAPPAPPAEPMKTDEKKK
;
A
#
# COMPACT_ATOMS: atom_id res chain seq x y z
N MET A 1 9.10 -39.33 -77.93
CA MET A 1 8.55 -39.88 -76.69
C MET A 1 9.28 -39.16 -75.57
N LYS A 2 8.63 -38.13 -75.04
CA LYS A 2 9.24 -37.21 -74.06
C LYS A 2 8.59 -37.48 -72.69
N ASN A 3 9.37 -38.03 -71.73
CA ASN A 3 8.93 -38.27 -70.36
C ASN A 3 9.03 -36.97 -69.63
N LEU A 4 7.88 -36.45 -69.20
CA LEU A 4 7.77 -35.28 -68.35
C LEU A 4 7.74 -35.75 -66.87
N ILE A 5 8.84 -35.54 -66.16
CA ILE A 5 8.92 -35.81 -64.72
C ILE A 5 8.38 -34.63 -64.00
N TYR A 6 7.20 -34.77 -63.34
CA TYR A 6 6.68 -33.80 -62.42
C TYR A 6 7.36 -33.93 -61.07
N ILE A 7 8.20 -32.95 -60.69
CA ILE A 7 8.75 -32.83 -59.36
C ILE A 7 7.70 -32.13 -58.53
N LEU A 8 7.07 -32.90 -57.63
CA LEU A 8 6.12 -32.36 -56.63
C LEU A 8 6.94 -31.80 -55.47
N ILE A 9 7.11 -30.46 -55.44
CA ILE A 9 7.73 -29.79 -54.28
C ILE A 9 6.65 -29.68 -53.18
N VAL A 10 6.75 -30.58 -52.18
CA VAL A 10 5.95 -30.45 -50.93
C VAL A 10 6.64 -29.39 -50.09
N ALA A 11 6.11 -28.16 -50.12
CA ALA A 11 6.47 -27.11 -49.16
C ALA A 11 5.85 -27.45 -47.81
N LEU A 12 6.61 -28.09 -46.90
CA LEU A 12 6.26 -28.15 -45.49
C LEU A 12 6.36 -26.72 -44.91
N GLY A 13 5.22 -26.06 -44.84
CA GLY A 13 5.08 -24.84 -44.05
C GLY A 13 5.25 -25.15 -42.57
N PHE A 14 6.44 -24.92 -42.03
CA PHE A 14 6.61 -24.80 -40.58
C PHE A 14 5.80 -23.56 -40.11
N ALA A 15 4.58 -23.79 -39.68
CA ALA A 15 3.86 -22.81 -38.85
C ALA A 15 4.65 -22.69 -37.56
N SER A 16 5.66 -21.81 -37.54
CA SER A 16 6.29 -21.35 -36.32
C SER A 16 5.21 -20.60 -35.53
N CYS A 17 4.61 -21.31 -34.58
CA CYS A 17 3.88 -20.63 -33.49
C CYS A 17 4.90 -19.81 -32.72
N ASN A 18 5.21 -18.62 -33.22
CA ASN A 18 5.76 -17.56 -32.39
C ASN A 18 4.66 -17.21 -31.35
N SER A 19 4.69 -17.92 -30.24
CA SER A 19 4.08 -17.47 -29.02
C SER A 19 4.77 -16.14 -28.69
N MET A 20 4.19 -15.04 -29.14
CA MET A 20 4.63 -13.72 -28.70
C MET A 20 4.44 -13.69 -27.18
N PRO A 21 5.53 -13.56 -26.39
CA PRO A 21 5.35 -13.48 -24.95
C PRO A 21 4.58 -12.20 -24.63
N ASN A 22 3.30 -12.37 -24.36
CA ASN A 22 2.52 -11.65 -23.39
C ASN A 22 2.61 -10.11 -23.39
N GLN A 23 2.52 -9.49 -24.56
CA GLN A 23 2.40 -8.04 -24.65
C GLN A 23 1.14 -7.52 -23.93
N ALA A 24 0.06 -8.30 -23.90
CA ALA A 24 -1.16 -7.97 -23.17
C ALA A 24 -0.95 -7.98 -21.63
N ALA A 25 -0.21 -8.94 -21.10
CA ALA A 25 0.08 -8.99 -19.66
C ALA A 25 1.06 -7.88 -19.23
N ASN A 26 2.01 -7.50 -20.06
CA ASN A 26 2.89 -6.35 -19.79
C ASN A 26 2.09 -5.04 -19.80
N ASN A 27 1.12 -4.90 -20.71
CA ASN A 27 0.27 -3.72 -20.77
C ASN A 27 -0.67 -3.61 -19.56
N SER A 28 -1.24 -4.75 -19.10
CA SER A 28 -2.10 -4.76 -17.91
C SER A 28 -1.30 -4.43 -16.65
N GLY A 29 -0.11 -4.99 -16.48
CA GLY A 29 0.76 -4.70 -15.35
C GLY A 29 1.18 -3.22 -15.28
N THR A 30 1.46 -2.60 -16.43
CA THR A 30 1.77 -1.16 -16.49
C THR A 30 0.54 -0.32 -16.14
N ALA A 31 -0.62 -0.66 -16.67
CA ALA A 31 -1.87 0.03 -16.37
C ALA A 31 -2.25 -0.10 -14.88
N ASN A 32 -2.08 -1.28 -14.29
CA ASN A 32 -2.34 -1.51 -12.87
C ASN A 32 -1.40 -0.69 -11.97
N LYS A 33 -0.10 -0.62 -12.29
CA LYS A 33 0.86 0.24 -11.56
C LYS A 33 0.47 1.70 -11.64
N GLU A 34 0.10 2.19 -12.82
CA GLU A 34 -0.34 3.57 -12.98
C GLU A 34 -1.61 3.84 -12.17
N ARG A 35 -2.56 2.90 -12.14
CA ARG A 35 -3.79 3.04 -11.37
C ARG A 35 -3.53 3.10 -9.87
N VAL A 36 -2.64 2.25 -9.35
CA VAL A 36 -2.23 2.29 -7.94
C VAL A 36 -1.50 3.59 -7.60
N LYS A 37 -0.63 4.07 -8.51
CA LYS A 37 0.03 5.36 -8.34
C LYS A 37 -0.98 6.52 -8.26
N GLN A 38 -1.98 6.53 -9.13
CA GLN A 38 -3.07 7.52 -9.10
C GLN A 38 -3.85 7.49 -7.77
N PHE A 39 -4.06 6.30 -7.21
CA PHE A 39 -4.64 6.18 -5.87
C PHE A 39 -3.78 6.89 -4.81
N TYR A 40 -2.47 6.65 -4.78
CA TYR A 40 -1.58 7.34 -3.84
C TYR A 40 -1.59 8.85 -4.04
N ASP A 41 -1.56 9.31 -5.27
CA ASP A 41 -1.55 10.76 -5.56
C ASP A 41 -2.89 11.42 -5.23
N GLN A 42 -4.02 10.81 -5.60
CA GLN A 42 -5.35 11.44 -5.52
C GLN A 42 -6.08 11.20 -4.20
N VAL A 43 -5.77 10.11 -3.49
CA VAL A 43 -6.37 9.80 -2.18
C VAL A 43 -5.43 10.21 -1.06
N ILE A 44 -4.19 9.67 -1.06
CA ILE A 44 -3.27 9.84 0.06
C ILE A 44 -2.64 11.23 0.03
N ASN A 45 -1.91 11.57 -1.06
CA ASN A 45 -1.16 12.82 -1.15
C ASN A 45 -2.05 14.06 -1.31
N ALA A 46 -3.25 13.88 -1.88
CA ALA A 46 -4.25 14.93 -1.96
C ALA A 46 -5.15 15.01 -0.71
N HIS A 47 -4.99 14.12 0.27
CA HIS A 47 -5.83 13.99 1.48
C HIS A 47 -7.32 13.94 1.16
N ASN A 48 -7.69 13.20 0.11
CA ASN A 48 -9.06 13.13 -0.39
C ASN A 48 -9.63 11.71 -0.29
N PRO A 49 -10.16 11.30 0.88
CA PRO A 49 -10.68 9.96 1.10
C PRO A 49 -11.93 9.66 0.26
N ASP A 50 -12.67 10.67 -0.19
CA ASP A 50 -13.90 10.47 -0.98
C ASP A 50 -13.58 9.90 -2.38
N MET A 51 -12.33 10.02 -2.85
CA MET A 51 -11.89 9.40 -4.09
C MET A 51 -11.71 7.88 -4.01
N VAL A 52 -11.73 7.27 -2.83
CA VAL A 52 -11.57 5.81 -2.62
C VAL A 52 -12.51 5.01 -3.51
N ASP A 53 -13.79 5.42 -3.64
CA ASP A 53 -14.79 4.71 -4.46
C ASP A 53 -14.45 4.66 -5.95
N SER A 54 -13.59 5.57 -6.43
CA SER A 54 -13.11 5.56 -7.81
C SER A 54 -12.06 4.49 -8.06
N PHE A 55 -11.40 4.00 -7.00
CA PHE A 55 -10.25 3.09 -7.07
C PHE A 55 -10.52 1.71 -6.48
N CYS A 56 -11.50 1.58 -5.59
CA CYS A 56 -11.80 0.34 -4.89
C CYS A 56 -13.21 -0.14 -5.21
N THR A 57 -13.43 -1.46 -5.10
CA THR A 57 -14.77 -2.05 -5.16
C THR A 57 -15.49 -1.83 -3.83
N ALA A 58 -16.81 -1.85 -3.82
CA ALA A 58 -17.60 -1.61 -2.60
C ALA A 58 -17.34 -2.66 -1.49
N ASP A 59 -16.99 -3.88 -1.89
CA ASP A 59 -16.64 -5.01 -1.02
C ASP A 59 -15.13 -5.14 -0.73
N PHE A 60 -14.40 -4.05 -0.91
CA PHE A 60 -12.95 -3.99 -0.67
C PHE A 60 -12.56 -4.53 0.70
N VAL A 61 -11.43 -5.25 0.77
CA VAL A 61 -10.88 -5.79 2.00
C VAL A 61 -9.47 -5.28 2.23
N ASP A 62 -9.24 -4.59 3.34
CA ASP A 62 -7.90 -4.33 3.88
C ASP A 62 -7.53 -5.44 4.87
N HIS A 63 -6.51 -6.23 4.55
CA HIS A 63 -6.07 -7.35 5.37
C HIS A 63 -5.20 -6.93 6.57
N ASN A 64 -4.76 -5.67 6.59
CA ASN A 64 -3.98 -5.08 7.68
C ASN A 64 -4.56 -3.71 8.08
N PRO A 65 -5.85 -3.67 8.51
CA PRO A 65 -6.49 -2.40 8.82
C PRO A 65 -5.84 -1.71 10.02
N ASP A 66 -5.96 -0.41 10.05
CA ASP A 66 -5.57 0.39 11.21
C ASP A 66 -6.39 0.01 12.46
N MET A 67 -5.83 0.32 13.62
CA MET A 67 -6.44 -0.01 14.90
C MET A 67 -7.82 0.66 15.03
N GLY A 68 -8.85 -0.13 15.30
CA GLY A 68 -10.24 0.34 15.42
C GLY A 68 -11.09 0.21 14.15
N HIS A 69 -10.46 -0.18 13.03
CA HIS A 69 -11.14 -0.40 11.75
C HIS A 69 -11.32 -1.88 11.44
N SER A 70 -12.38 -2.20 10.70
CA SER A 70 -12.73 -3.59 10.34
C SER A 70 -11.96 -4.12 9.13
N GLY A 71 -11.44 -3.21 8.32
CA GLY A 71 -10.82 -3.50 7.03
C GLY A 71 -11.83 -3.91 5.95
N LYS A 72 -13.12 -3.66 6.12
CA LYS A 72 -14.16 -4.11 5.19
C LYS A 72 -14.96 -2.96 4.60
N GLY A 73 -14.97 -2.93 3.27
CA GLY A 73 -15.71 -1.95 2.49
C GLY A 73 -15.01 -0.60 2.38
N THR A 74 -15.45 0.19 1.40
CA THR A 74 -14.85 1.51 1.15
C THR A 74 -15.21 2.54 2.22
N ASP A 75 -16.32 2.38 2.93
CA ASP A 75 -16.72 3.33 3.97
C ASP A 75 -15.79 3.24 5.19
N ASP A 76 -15.40 2.03 5.60
CA ASP A 76 -14.42 1.84 6.67
C ASP A 76 -13.03 2.37 6.26
N LEU A 77 -12.61 2.10 5.02
CA LEU A 77 -11.36 2.63 4.49
C LEU A 77 -11.33 4.17 4.44
N LYS A 78 -12.44 4.81 4.03
CA LYS A 78 -12.56 6.28 4.07
C LYS A 78 -12.50 6.83 5.49
N ALA A 79 -13.12 6.14 6.46
CA ALA A 79 -13.06 6.54 7.86
C ALA A 79 -11.62 6.45 8.39
N SER A 80 -10.90 5.34 8.12
CA SER A 80 -9.49 5.19 8.47
C SER A 80 -8.62 6.31 7.89
N PHE A 81 -8.78 6.64 6.61
CA PHE A 81 -8.01 7.75 6.01
C PHE A 81 -8.36 9.11 6.63
N LYS A 82 -9.63 9.37 6.97
CA LYS A 82 -10.01 10.63 7.64
C LYS A 82 -9.32 10.77 9.00
N GLU A 83 -9.26 9.70 9.78
CA GLU A 83 -8.53 9.68 11.05
C GLU A 83 -7.02 9.85 10.85
N PHE A 84 -6.46 9.14 9.87
CA PHE A 84 -5.05 9.24 9.54
C PHE A 84 -4.64 10.65 9.11
N PHE A 85 -5.40 11.29 8.23
CA PHE A 85 -5.12 12.67 7.79
C PHE A 85 -5.34 13.70 8.90
N ALA A 86 -6.27 13.45 9.83
CA ALA A 86 -6.42 14.29 11.00
C ALA A 86 -5.22 14.16 11.96
N ALA A 87 -4.65 12.96 12.10
CA ALA A 87 -3.47 12.72 12.90
C ALA A 87 -2.18 13.23 12.25
N TYR A 88 -2.08 13.13 10.91
CA TYR A 88 -0.92 13.52 10.09
C TYR A 88 -1.36 14.44 8.94
N PRO A 89 -1.65 15.73 9.18
CA PRO A 89 -2.17 16.63 8.15
C PRO A 89 -1.18 16.98 7.05
N ASP A 90 0.09 16.65 7.21
CA ASP A 90 1.16 16.80 6.23
C ASP A 90 1.68 15.46 5.68
N VAL A 91 0.89 14.38 5.84
CA VAL A 91 1.31 13.06 5.37
C VAL A 91 1.57 13.06 3.86
N HIS A 92 2.68 12.44 3.50
CA HIS A 92 3.05 12.25 2.10
C HIS A 92 3.60 10.85 1.87
N MET A 93 3.14 10.21 0.80
CA MET A 93 3.57 8.88 0.38
C MET A 93 4.37 8.99 -0.92
N THR A 94 5.60 8.53 -0.88
CA THR A 94 6.50 8.44 -2.04
C THR A 94 6.59 7.00 -2.50
N THR A 95 6.37 6.75 -3.78
CA THR A 95 6.60 5.44 -4.39
C THR A 95 8.06 5.32 -4.81
N ASN A 96 8.79 4.37 -4.23
CA ASN A 96 10.19 4.12 -4.56
C ASN A 96 10.32 3.23 -5.80
N PHE A 97 9.57 2.13 -5.85
CA PHE A 97 9.40 1.27 -7.03
C PHE A 97 8.11 0.46 -6.93
N MET A 98 7.68 -0.08 -8.06
CA MET A 98 6.53 -0.99 -8.19
C MET A 98 6.85 -2.17 -9.10
N VAL A 99 6.34 -3.34 -8.73
CA VAL A 99 6.27 -4.52 -9.58
C VAL A 99 4.81 -4.96 -9.72
N ALA A 100 4.45 -5.54 -10.86
CA ALA A 100 3.11 -6.02 -11.11
C ALA A 100 3.15 -7.40 -11.74
N GLU A 101 2.28 -8.28 -11.26
CA GLU A 101 2.05 -9.61 -11.81
C GLU A 101 0.56 -9.94 -11.73
N GLY A 102 -0.03 -10.29 -12.86
CA GLY A 102 -1.45 -10.58 -12.96
C GLY A 102 -2.30 -9.37 -12.54
N ASP A 103 -3.15 -9.58 -11.56
CA ASP A 103 -4.06 -8.60 -10.97
C ASP A 103 -3.50 -7.90 -9.71
N LYS A 104 -2.20 -8.07 -9.45
CA LYS A 104 -1.54 -7.55 -8.25
C LYS A 104 -0.43 -6.54 -8.58
N VAL A 105 -0.31 -5.54 -7.71
CA VAL A 105 0.79 -4.58 -7.70
C VAL A 105 1.41 -4.57 -6.31
N VAL A 106 2.72 -4.71 -6.26
CA VAL A 106 3.52 -4.55 -5.03
C VAL A 106 4.28 -3.25 -5.14
N SER A 107 4.15 -2.38 -4.16
CA SER A 107 4.81 -1.09 -4.08
C SER A 107 5.75 -1.04 -2.88
N HIS A 108 6.99 -0.64 -3.08
CA HIS A 108 7.84 -0.15 -2.01
C HIS A 108 7.61 1.35 -1.87
N ILE A 109 7.18 1.78 -0.70
CA ILE A 109 6.78 3.16 -0.41
C ILE A 109 7.56 3.71 0.78
N THR A 110 7.69 5.03 0.82
CA THR A 110 8.14 5.78 2.00
C THR A 110 7.02 6.71 2.42
N ILE A 111 6.66 6.68 3.71
CA ILE A 111 5.62 7.52 4.29
C ILE A 111 6.29 8.53 5.24
N THR A 112 6.02 9.81 5.02
CA THR A 112 6.48 10.90 5.88
C THR A 112 5.28 11.68 6.41
N GLY A 113 5.41 12.32 7.57
CA GLY A 113 4.37 13.16 8.15
C GLY A 113 4.67 13.52 9.60
N THR A 114 3.97 14.52 10.13
CA THR A 114 4.10 14.98 11.52
C THR A 114 2.82 14.67 12.30
N ASN A 115 2.96 13.93 13.39
CA ASN A 115 1.82 13.59 14.25
C ASN A 115 1.33 14.80 15.02
N SER A 116 0.44 15.58 14.41
CA SER A 116 -0.12 16.81 14.94
C SER A 116 -1.50 16.63 15.58
N GLY A 117 -2.16 15.51 15.32
CA GLY A 117 -3.46 15.14 15.88
C GLY A 117 -3.41 13.82 16.65
N PRO A 118 -4.46 13.50 17.44
CA PRO A 118 -4.56 12.21 18.12
C PRO A 118 -4.75 11.08 17.12
N MET A 119 -4.28 9.87 17.46
CA MET A 119 -4.50 8.65 16.70
C MET A 119 -5.15 7.61 17.61
N GLY A 120 -6.44 7.38 17.44
CA GLY A 120 -7.24 6.62 18.41
C GLY A 120 -7.14 7.22 19.81
N ASN A 121 -6.69 6.43 20.79
CA ASN A 121 -6.49 6.89 22.17
C ASN A 121 -5.10 7.50 22.44
N MET A 122 -4.25 7.61 21.46
CA MET A 122 -2.89 8.17 21.59
C MET A 122 -2.92 9.67 21.29
N PRO A 123 -2.42 10.53 22.20
CA PRO A 123 -2.36 11.97 21.96
C PRO A 123 -1.32 12.30 20.89
N ALA A 124 -1.47 13.47 20.27
CA ALA A 124 -0.47 14.00 19.35
C ALA A 124 0.90 14.10 20.02
N THR A 125 1.94 13.66 19.33
CA THR A 125 3.31 13.69 19.83
C THR A 125 4.10 14.91 19.34
N GLY A 126 3.63 15.57 18.28
CA GLY A 126 4.34 16.64 17.59
C GLY A 126 5.60 16.17 16.84
N LYS A 127 5.82 14.86 16.74
CA LYS A 127 7.02 14.29 16.12
C LYS A 127 6.76 13.87 14.69
N SER A 128 7.80 13.93 13.88
CA SER A 128 7.75 13.51 12.48
C SER A 128 8.14 12.04 12.33
N MET A 129 7.50 11.36 11.37
CA MET A 129 7.86 10.03 10.93
C MET A 129 8.45 10.05 9.52
N ASN A 130 9.35 9.10 9.28
CA ASN A 130 9.86 8.74 7.97
C ASN A 130 10.07 7.22 7.98
N VAL A 131 9.10 6.49 7.46
CA VAL A 131 9.06 5.03 7.53
C VAL A 131 8.85 4.42 6.15
N ASP A 132 9.49 3.27 5.93
CA ASP A 132 9.31 2.51 4.72
C ASP A 132 8.18 1.48 4.91
N GLY A 133 7.52 1.15 3.80
CA GLY A 133 6.44 0.18 3.78
C GLY A 133 6.39 -0.60 2.48
N ILE A 134 5.71 -1.72 2.55
CA ILE A 134 5.31 -2.51 1.39
C ILE A 134 3.79 -2.49 1.34
N ASP A 135 3.25 -2.08 0.21
CA ASP A 135 1.82 -2.09 -0.06
C ASP A 135 1.54 -3.04 -1.23
N ILE A 136 0.65 -4.00 -1.01
CA ILE A 136 0.22 -4.96 -2.02
C ILE A 136 -1.25 -4.67 -2.30
N VAL A 137 -1.55 -4.27 -3.52
CA VAL A 137 -2.92 -4.04 -4.00
C VAL A 137 -3.29 -5.16 -4.94
N GLY A 138 -4.41 -5.83 -4.70
CA GLY A 138 -4.84 -7.02 -5.41
C GLY A 138 -6.29 -6.98 -5.90
N GLY A 139 -6.65 -8.01 -6.69
CA GLY A 139 -7.95 -8.12 -7.30
C GLY A 139 -8.27 -6.95 -8.25
N ILE A 140 -7.24 -6.42 -8.94
CA ILE A 140 -7.41 -5.26 -9.81
C ILE A 140 -8.12 -5.69 -11.08
N LYS A 141 -9.35 -5.21 -11.24
CA LYS A 141 -10.19 -5.44 -12.40
C LYS A 141 -10.91 -4.15 -12.76
N ASP A 142 -10.94 -3.83 -14.05
CA ASP A 142 -11.60 -2.63 -14.59
C ASP A 142 -11.15 -1.32 -13.87
N GLY A 143 -9.88 -1.27 -13.46
CA GLY A 143 -9.28 -0.14 -12.77
C GLY A 143 -9.67 0.03 -11.30
N LYS A 144 -10.29 -0.99 -10.68
CA LYS A 144 -10.61 -1.02 -9.25
C LYS A 144 -9.96 -2.22 -8.57
N ALA A 145 -9.46 -1.99 -7.36
CA ALA A 145 -8.92 -3.02 -6.48
C ALA A 145 -9.99 -3.56 -5.54
N SER A 146 -9.94 -4.87 -5.22
CA SER A 146 -10.83 -5.49 -4.25
C SER A 146 -10.15 -5.82 -2.93
N GLU A 147 -8.81 -5.75 -2.84
CA GLU A 147 -8.09 -6.11 -1.63
C GLU A 147 -6.72 -5.42 -1.54
N ARG A 148 -6.21 -5.35 -0.31
CA ARG A 148 -4.93 -4.75 0.01
C ARG A 148 -4.28 -5.41 1.21
N TRP A 149 -2.94 -5.45 1.23
CA TRP A 149 -2.08 -5.74 2.38
C TRP A 149 -1.07 -4.61 2.53
N GLY A 150 -1.18 -3.82 3.58
CA GLY A 150 -0.25 -2.75 3.91
C GLY A 150 0.64 -3.15 5.07
N LEU A 151 1.95 -3.11 4.90
CA LEU A 151 2.94 -3.36 5.93
C LEU A 151 3.94 -2.22 5.98
N PHE A 152 4.22 -1.71 7.15
CA PHE A 152 5.22 -0.66 7.35
C PHE A 152 6.06 -0.96 8.60
N ASP A 153 7.21 -0.32 8.71
CA ASP A 153 8.09 -0.47 9.87
C ASP A 153 7.49 0.22 11.12
N ALA A 154 6.55 -0.47 11.76
CA ALA A 154 5.87 0.02 12.94
C ALA A 154 6.84 0.29 14.11
N MET A 155 7.91 -0.50 14.26
CA MET A 155 8.92 -0.31 15.31
C MET A 155 9.67 1.01 15.10
N LYS A 156 10.10 1.27 13.86
CA LYS A 156 10.76 2.53 13.49
C LYS A 156 9.82 3.72 13.71
N MET A 157 8.55 3.59 13.30
CA MET A 157 7.53 4.62 13.53
C MET A 157 7.35 4.92 15.02
N MET A 158 7.11 3.92 15.86
CA MET A 158 6.90 4.10 17.30
C MET A 158 8.12 4.68 18.00
N THR A 159 9.33 4.31 17.56
CA THR A 159 10.58 4.91 18.06
C THR A 159 10.68 6.40 17.68
N GLN A 160 10.38 6.76 16.42
CA GLN A 160 10.39 8.14 15.97
C GLN A 160 9.33 8.98 16.69
N MET A 161 8.15 8.41 16.96
CA MET A 161 7.09 9.04 17.76
C MET A 161 7.46 9.15 19.25
N GLY A 162 8.54 8.48 19.71
CA GLY A 162 8.95 8.44 21.11
C GLY A 162 8.05 7.60 22.01
N MET A 163 7.30 6.69 21.41
CA MET A 163 6.45 5.71 22.10
C MET A 163 7.24 4.47 22.52
N MET A 164 8.41 4.26 21.91
CA MET A 164 9.34 3.19 22.24
C MET A 164 10.78 3.74 22.31
N PRO A 165 11.64 3.20 23.19
CA PRO A 165 13.05 3.53 23.18
C PRO A 165 13.72 3.01 21.90
N PRO A 166 14.77 3.67 21.40
CA PRO A 166 15.52 3.18 20.25
C PRO A 166 16.14 1.79 20.55
N PRO A 167 16.32 0.95 19.53
CA PRO A 167 16.94 -0.35 19.67
C PRO A 167 18.33 -0.22 20.37
N GLY A 168 18.57 -1.03 21.41
CA GLY A 168 19.81 -0.99 22.18
C GLY A 168 19.86 0.07 23.28
N ALA A 169 18.82 0.84 23.49
CA ALA A 169 18.75 1.72 24.65
C ALA A 169 18.71 0.91 25.95
N PRO A 170 19.39 1.36 27.02
CA PRO A 170 19.27 0.70 28.31
C PRO A 170 17.80 0.74 28.79
N PRO A 171 17.37 -0.28 29.54
CA PRO A 171 16.01 -0.29 30.10
C PRO A 171 15.76 0.99 30.89
N ALA A 172 14.56 1.54 30.72
CA ALA A 172 14.14 2.72 31.48
C ALA A 172 14.29 2.41 33.00
N PRO A 173 14.77 3.37 33.81
CA PRO A 173 14.80 3.17 35.25
C PRO A 173 13.36 2.87 35.76
N PRO A 174 13.25 2.02 36.79
CA PRO A 174 11.93 1.72 37.37
C PRO A 174 11.20 3.03 37.69
N ALA A 175 9.93 3.11 37.30
CA ALA A 175 9.10 4.25 37.63
C ALA A 175 9.15 4.49 39.15
N GLU A 176 9.55 5.69 39.56
CA GLU A 176 9.48 6.04 40.99
C GLU A 176 8.03 5.86 41.47
N PRO A 177 7.83 5.22 42.65
CA PRO A 177 6.49 5.07 43.19
C PRO A 177 5.86 6.45 43.33
N MET A 178 4.65 6.62 42.77
CA MET A 178 3.87 7.88 42.92
C MET A 178 3.77 8.20 44.41
N LYS A 179 4.34 9.33 44.80
CA LYS A 179 4.14 9.86 46.15
C LYS A 179 2.64 10.15 46.31
N THR A 180 1.96 9.30 47.03
CA THR A 180 0.60 9.58 47.48
C THR A 180 0.68 10.77 48.45
N ASP A 181 0.19 11.92 48.01
CA ASP A 181 -0.02 13.07 48.89
C ASP A 181 -1.01 12.65 49.96
N GLU A 182 -0.47 12.27 51.10
CA GLU A 182 -1.23 12.08 52.35
C GLU A 182 -1.75 13.45 52.79
N LYS A 183 -3.01 13.75 52.40
CA LYS A 183 -3.72 14.93 52.98
C LYS A 183 -3.79 14.75 54.48
N LYS A 184 -2.90 15.46 55.20
CA LYS A 184 -3.08 15.67 56.63
C LYS A 184 -4.41 16.37 56.89
N LYS A 185 -5.23 15.72 57.68
CA LYS A 185 -6.41 16.29 58.35
C LYS A 185 -6.00 17.36 59.36
#